data_a28f13aab2bf9165008d3b09cac9242e
#
_entry.id   a28f13aab2bf9165008d3b09cac9242e
#
_cell.length_a   1.000
_cell.length_b   1.000
_cell.length_c   1.000
_cell.angle_alpha   90.00
_cell.angle_beta   90.00
_cell.angle_gamma   90.00
#
_symmetry.space_group_name_H-M   'P 1'
#
loop_
_entity.id
_entity.type
_entity.pdbx_description
1 polymer ?
#
loop_
_entity_poly.entity_id
_entity_poly.type
_entity_poly.pdbx_seq_one_letter_code
_entity_poly.pdbx_strand_id
1 'polypeptide(L)'
;MTFRDCIANLYLYIEMIAIIVLLIVNILIFINTKEDSRLKEVKERYKKLRDHLKSTNAEEFRMLHKEIPITGHYGMSKAIGYNANKGVEIGLCIDGTVNDIFHVLLHELAHCTVEEYSHSKHFWAMFDKLRKEAVSIGIYENIDTRTPFCGKHIMDK
;
A
#
# COMPACT_ATOMS: atom_id res chain seq x y z
N MET A 1 -1.29 -20.96 -57.55
CA MET A 1 -1.52 -20.05 -56.41
C MET A 1 -2.42 -18.93 -56.94
N THR A 2 -3.67 -18.91 -56.51
CA THR A 2 -4.63 -17.90 -56.97
C THR A 2 -4.46 -16.56 -56.26
N PHE A 3 -4.92 -15.48 -56.81
CA PHE A 3 -4.89 -14.16 -56.19
C PHE A 3 -5.62 -14.16 -54.83
N ARG A 4 -6.66 -14.98 -54.68
CA ARG A 4 -7.36 -15.17 -53.41
C ARG A 4 -6.48 -15.83 -52.32
N ASP A 5 -5.66 -16.83 -52.72
CA ASP A 5 -4.76 -17.52 -51.78
C ASP A 5 -3.67 -16.55 -51.25
N CYS A 6 -3.21 -15.66 -52.09
CA CYS A 6 -2.23 -14.61 -51.71
C CYS A 6 -2.81 -13.60 -50.69
N ILE A 7 -4.06 -13.19 -50.87
CA ILE A 7 -4.75 -12.30 -49.95
C ILE A 7 -5.01 -13.02 -48.60
N ALA A 8 -5.49 -14.26 -48.63
CA ALA A 8 -5.74 -15.03 -47.42
C ALA A 8 -4.45 -15.24 -46.58
N ASN A 9 -3.32 -15.55 -47.24
CA ASN A 9 -2.05 -15.68 -46.58
C ASN A 9 -1.55 -14.33 -45.99
N LEU A 10 -1.79 -13.23 -46.66
CA LEU A 10 -1.45 -11.91 -46.15
C LEU A 10 -2.25 -11.56 -44.89
N TYR A 11 -3.56 -11.86 -44.86
CA TYR A 11 -4.40 -11.67 -43.67
C TYR A 11 -3.91 -12.49 -42.50
N LEU A 12 -3.63 -13.79 -42.69
CA LEU A 12 -3.08 -14.67 -41.65
C LEU A 12 -1.76 -14.16 -41.11
N TYR A 13 -0.88 -13.62 -41.97
CA TYR A 13 0.39 -13.06 -41.56
C TYR A 13 0.22 -11.80 -40.72
N ILE A 14 -0.70 -10.91 -41.07
CA ILE A 14 -1.04 -9.69 -40.32
C ILE A 14 -1.63 -10.08 -38.94
N GLU A 15 -2.55 -11.04 -38.89
CA GLU A 15 -3.10 -11.50 -37.59
C GLU A 15 -2.03 -12.10 -36.69
N MET A 16 -1.13 -12.93 -37.21
CA MET A 16 -0.01 -13.44 -36.43
C MET A 16 0.88 -12.36 -35.86
N ILE A 17 1.23 -11.34 -36.67
CA ILE A 17 2.02 -10.20 -36.21
C ILE A 17 1.28 -9.45 -35.10
N ALA A 18 -0.01 -9.19 -35.27
CA ALA A 18 -0.82 -8.50 -34.26
C ALA A 18 -0.85 -9.25 -32.93
N ILE A 19 -0.99 -10.57 -32.96
CA ILE A 19 -0.94 -11.43 -31.76
C ILE A 19 0.43 -11.37 -31.09
N ILE A 20 1.52 -11.45 -31.85
CA ILE A 20 2.89 -11.36 -31.33
C ILE A 20 3.12 -10.02 -30.67
N VAL A 21 2.73 -8.92 -31.32
CA VAL A 21 2.86 -7.56 -30.75
C VAL A 21 2.07 -7.45 -29.46
N LEU A 22 0.83 -7.94 -29.43
CA LEU A 22 -0.01 -7.94 -28.22
C LEU A 22 0.63 -8.72 -27.08
N LEU A 23 1.20 -9.88 -27.35
CA LEU A 23 1.92 -10.70 -26.35
C LEU A 23 3.15 -9.95 -25.81
N ILE A 24 3.95 -9.33 -26.68
CA ILE A 24 5.12 -8.55 -26.28
C ILE A 24 4.69 -7.39 -25.38
N VAL A 25 3.65 -6.64 -25.75
CA VAL A 25 3.13 -5.52 -24.95
C VAL A 25 2.66 -6.02 -23.57
N ASN A 26 1.92 -7.13 -23.51
CA ASN A 26 1.49 -7.71 -22.24
C ASN A 26 2.69 -8.15 -21.36
N ILE A 27 3.71 -8.77 -21.95
CA ILE A 27 4.92 -9.15 -21.23
C ILE A 27 5.65 -7.90 -20.69
N LEU A 28 5.77 -6.85 -21.49
CA LEU A 28 6.39 -5.58 -21.06
C LEU A 28 5.61 -4.93 -19.92
N ILE A 29 4.27 -4.93 -19.99
CA ILE A 29 3.42 -4.44 -18.90
C ILE A 29 3.65 -5.28 -17.64
N PHE A 30 3.64 -6.60 -17.75
CA PHE A 30 3.84 -7.52 -16.61
C PHE A 30 5.22 -7.35 -15.95
N ILE A 31 6.28 -7.18 -16.75
CA ILE A 31 7.63 -6.94 -16.23
C ILE A 31 7.73 -5.58 -15.53
N ASN A 32 7.00 -4.57 -16.02
CA ASN A 32 7.05 -3.20 -15.48
C ASN A 32 6.11 -2.99 -14.28
N THR A 33 5.23 -3.94 -13.96
CA THR A 33 4.33 -3.90 -12.79
C THR A 33 4.94 -4.49 -11.52
N LYS A 34 6.29 -4.47 -11.37
CA LYS A 34 6.91 -4.88 -10.11
C LYS A 34 6.52 -3.93 -8.99
N GLU A 35 5.99 -4.51 -7.92
CA GLU A 35 5.71 -3.76 -6.70
C GLU A 35 6.99 -3.13 -6.14
N ASP A 36 6.91 -1.88 -5.69
CA ASP A 36 8.03 -1.21 -5.02
C ASP A 36 8.48 -2.03 -3.80
N SER A 37 9.78 -2.22 -3.67
CA SER A 37 10.36 -3.04 -2.60
C SER A 37 10.04 -2.50 -1.20
N ARG A 38 9.92 -1.17 -1.05
CA ARG A 38 9.54 -0.52 0.22
C ARG A 38 8.09 -0.82 0.57
N LEU A 39 7.18 -0.74 -0.43
CA LEU A 39 5.77 -1.09 -0.21
C LEU A 39 5.61 -2.56 0.17
N LYS A 40 6.37 -3.44 -0.48
CA LYS A 40 6.40 -4.87 -0.12
C LYS A 40 6.83 -5.08 1.32
N GLU A 41 7.92 -4.43 1.76
CA GLU A 41 8.38 -4.52 3.14
C GLU A 41 7.37 -3.94 4.13
N VAL A 42 6.72 -2.81 3.81
CA VAL A 42 5.63 -2.25 4.61
C VAL A 42 4.49 -3.25 4.78
N LYS A 43 4.08 -3.94 3.72
CA LYS A 43 3.05 -5.00 3.78
C LYS A 43 3.48 -6.19 4.64
N GLU A 44 4.75 -6.57 4.59
CA GLU A 44 5.30 -7.63 5.45
C GLU A 44 5.29 -7.23 6.93
N ARG A 45 5.68 -5.99 7.25
CA ARG A 45 5.58 -5.43 8.61
C ARG A 45 4.12 -5.35 9.08
N TYR A 46 3.21 -4.92 8.22
CA TYR A 46 1.77 -4.90 8.51
C TYR A 46 1.22 -6.29 8.80
N LYS A 47 1.63 -7.30 8.04
CA LYS A 47 1.24 -8.69 8.33
C LYS A 47 1.70 -9.12 9.72
N LYS A 48 2.97 -8.84 10.09
CA LYS A 48 3.50 -9.14 11.44
C LYS A 48 2.70 -8.43 12.53
N LEU A 49 2.38 -7.14 12.35
CA LEU A 49 1.55 -6.39 13.28
C LEU A 49 0.19 -7.04 13.46
N ARG A 50 -0.49 -7.35 12.37
CA ARG A 50 -1.81 -7.98 12.38
C ARG A 50 -1.81 -9.35 13.06
N ASP A 51 -0.79 -10.16 12.79
CA ASP A 51 -0.65 -11.48 13.42
C ASP A 51 -0.39 -11.34 14.94
N HIS A 52 0.41 -10.35 15.34
CA HIS A 52 0.63 -10.01 16.75
C HIS A 52 -0.67 -9.56 17.44
N LEU A 53 -1.40 -8.60 16.87
CA LEU A 53 -2.68 -8.12 17.42
C LEU A 53 -3.72 -9.23 17.56
N LYS A 54 -3.75 -10.19 16.65
CA LYS A 54 -4.58 -11.39 16.77
C LYS A 54 -4.14 -12.29 17.93
N SER A 55 -2.84 -12.49 18.09
CA SER A 55 -2.31 -13.37 19.15
C SER A 55 -2.51 -12.81 20.55
N THR A 56 -2.47 -11.50 20.71
CA THR A 56 -2.72 -10.80 21.99
C THR A 56 -4.22 -10.65 22.30
N ASN A 57 -5.09 -10.97 21.32
CA ASN A 57 -6.55 -10.84 21.43
C ASN A 57 -7.01 -9.46 21.95
N ALA A 58 -6.31 -8.40 21.53
CA ALA A 58 -6.63 -7.02 21.91
C ALA A 58 -7.95 -6.58 21.26
N GLU A 59 -9.04 -6.60 22.03
CA GLU A 59 -10.41 -6.27 21.55
C GLU A 59 -10.48 -4.91 20.86
N GLU A 60 -9.71 -3.92 21.35
CA GLU A 60 -9.66 -2.58 20.80
C GLU A 60 -9.10 -2.54 19.35
N PHE A 61 -8.35 -3.56 18.93
CA PHE A 61 -7.78 -3.71 17.58
C PHE A 61 -8.47 -4.80 16.75
N ARG A 62 -9.59 -5.31 17.19
CA ARG A 62 -10.33 -6.39 16.51
C ARG A 62 -10.63 -6.05 15.04
N MET A 63 -10.91 -4.79 14.73
CA MET A 63 -11.13 -4.33 13.35
C MET A 63 -9.92 -4.54 12.45
N LEU A 64 -8.71 -4.51 13.01
CA LEU A 64 -7.44 -4.71 12.30
C LEU A 64 -7.07 -6.19 12.11
N HIS A 65 -7.85 -7.13 12.63
CA HIS A 65 -7.60 -8.55 12.39
C HIS A 65 -7.86 -8.94 10.93
N LYS A 66 -8.75 -8.24 10.24
CA LYS A 66 -8.97 -8.40 8.80
C LYS A 66 -7.87 -7.69 8.01
N GLU A 67 -7.47 -8.31 6.91
CA GLU A 67 -6.54 -7.67 6.00
C GLU A 67 -7.19 -6.50 5.27
N ILE A 68 -6.50 -5.36 5.28
CA ILE A 68 -6.88 -4.16 4.55
C ILE A 68 -5.95 -4.06 3.35
N PRO A 69 -6.48 -3.93 2.11
CA PRO A 69 -5.66 -3.69 0.92
C PRO A 69 -4.85 -2.40 1.06
N ILE A 70 -3.55 -2.48 0.72
CA ILE A 70 -2.64 -1.33 0.78
C ILE A 70 -2.09 -1.08 -0.62
N THR A 71 -2.21 0.17 -1.09
CA THR A 71 -1.66 0.66 -2.35
C THR A 71 -0.61 1.73 -2.11
N GLY A 72 0.41 1.77 -2.98
CA GLY A 72 1.48 2.76 -2.92
C GLY A 72 1.36 3.76 -4.06
N HIS A 73 1.61 5.04 -3.77
CA HIS A 73 1.56 6.12 -4.75
C HIS A 73 2.79 7.00 -4.63
N TYR A 74 3.35 7.40 -5.76
CA TYR A 74 4.39 8.43 -5.84
C TYR A 74 3.77 9.82 -5.95
N GLY A 75 4.44 10.83 -5.37
CA GLY A 75 4.09 12.23 -5.58
C GLY A 75 2.68 12.64 -5.13
N MET A 76 2.16 12.07 -4.06
CA MET A 76 0.87 12.49 -3.50
C MET A 76 0.93 13.95 -3.04
N SER A 77 0.32 14.88 -3.80
CA SER A 77 0.45 16.32 -3.58
C SER A 77 -0.43 16.86 -2.44
N LYS A 78 -1.53 16.19 -2.09
CA LYS A 78 -2.53 16.68 -1.13
C LYS A 78 -2.52 15.94 0.21
N ALA A 79 -2.20 14.65 0.20
CA ALA A 79 -2.17 13.81 1.38
C ALA A 79 -0.93 12.90 1.36
N ILE A 80 -0.43 12.48 2.51
CA ILE A 80 0.65 11.50 2.63
C ILE A 80 0.12 10.06 2.76
N GLY A 81 -1.15 9.94 3.12
CA GLY A 81 -1.94 8.71 3.15
C GLY A 81 -3.43 9.02 3.08
N TYR A 82 -4.22 8.02 2.81
CA TYR A 82 -5.68 8.06 2.92
C TYR A 82 -6.23 6.71 3.33
N ASN A 83 -7.37 6.75 3.99
CA ASN A 83 -8.13 5.57 4.37
C ASN A 83 -9.54 5.67 3.76
N ALA A 84 -9.84 4.81 2.81
CA ALA A 84 -11.15 4.75 2.19
C ALA A 84 -12.11 3.95 3.07
N ASN A 85 -13.22 4.57 3.46
CA ASN A 85 -14.33 3.92 4.19
C ASN A 85 -13.88 3.02 5.36
N LYS A 86 -12.92 3.53 6.16
CA LYS A 86 -12.42 2.84 7.38
C LYS A 86 -11.94 1.41 7.13
N GLY A 87 -11.03 1.26 6.20
CA GLY A 87 -10.36 -0.02 5.94
C GLY A 87 -10.87 -0.80 4.73
N VAL A 88 -11.59 -0.17 3.80
CA VAL A 88 -11.83 -0.76 2.48
C VAL A 88 -10.53 -0.78 1.69
N GLU A 89 -9.75 0.31 1.77
CA GLU A 89 -8.43 0.46 1.15
C GLU A 89 -7.64 1.53 1.89
N ILE A 90 -6.32 1.35 1.99
CA ILE A 90 -5.37 2.37 2.47
C ILE A 90 -4.38 2.67 1.34
N GLY A 91 -4.31 3.94 0.94
CA GLY A 91 -3.29 4.44 0.02
C GLY A 91 -2.19 5.18 0.77
N LEU A 92 -0.93 4.92 0.41
CA LEU A 92 0.25 5.50 1.07
C LEU A 92 1.15 6.17 0.05
N CYS A 93 1.67 7.34 0.37
CA CYS A 93 2.83 7.86 -0.34
C CYS A 93 4.05 6.99 -0.02
N ILE A 94 4.83 6.64 -1.06
CA ILE A 94 6.00 5.79 -0.91
C ILE A 94 7.32 6.50 -1.18
N ASP A 95 7.34 7.83 -1.18
CA ASP A 95 8.53 8.66 -1.36
C ASP A 95 9.28 8.90 -0.03
N GLY A 96 9.71 7.83 0.62
CA GLY A 96 10.44 7.89 1.89
C GLY A 96 11.05 6.56 2.28
N THR A 97 11.52 6.45 3.52
CA THR A 97 11.99 5.19 4.07
C THR A 97 10.82 4.27 4.40
N VAL A 98 11.09 2.98 4.56
CA VAL A 98 10.08 2.00 5.00
C VAL A 98 9.46 2.40 6.34
N ASN A 99 10.25 2.95 7.26
CA ASN A 99 9.78 3.39 8.57
C ASN A 99 8.83 4.60 8.48
N ASP A 100 9.15 5.57 7.60
CA ASP A 100 8.28 6.74 7.37
C ASP A 100 6.94 6.33 6.75
N ILE A 101 6.97 5.44 5.76
CA ILE A 101 5.76 4.90 5.13
C ILE A 101 4.94 4.12 6.16
N PHE A 102 5.60 3.35 7.02
CA PHE A 102 4.94 2.57 8.06
C PHE A 102 4.31 3.45 9.14
N HIS A 103 4.93 4.61 9.49
CA HIS A 103 4.32 5.63 10.35
C HIS A 103 2.96 6.08 9.82
N VAL A 104 2.90 6.41 8.52
CA VAL A 104 1.63 6.81 7.88
C VAL A 104 0.63 5.66 7.87
N LEU A 105 1.08 4.43 7.63
CA LEU A 105 0.21 3.27 7.72
C LEU A 105 -0.40 3.11 9.12
N LEU A 106 0.39 3.24 10.19
CA LEU A 106 -0.10 3.20 11.56
C LEU A 106 -1.17 4.27 11.82
N HIS A 107 -0.97 5.49 11.27
CA HIS A 107 -1.95 6.57 11.34
C HIS A 107 -3.26 6.21 10.66
N GLU A 108 -3.20 5.67 9.44
CA GLU A 108 -4.39 5.26 8.69
C GLU A 108 -5.09 4.04 9.32
N LEU A 109 -4.32 3.12 9.92
CA LEU A 109 -4.89 2.00 10.68
C LEU A 109 -5.60 2.48 11.95
N ALA A 110 -5.09 3.50 12.63
CA ALA A 110 -5.75 4.08 13.80
C ALA A 110 -7.14 4.65 13.45
N HIS A 111 -7.32 5.22 12.25
CA HIS A 111 -8.64 5.64 11.77
C HIS A 111 -9.66 4.49 11.64
N CYS A 112 -9.20 3.25 11.48
CA CYS A 112 -10.07 2.08 11.46
C CYS A 112 -10.58 1.69 12.86
N THR A 113 -9.90 2.12 13.93
CA THR A 113 -10.22 1.72 15.32
C THR A 113 -11.16 2.68 16.04
N VAL A 114 -11.49 3.82 15.42
CA VAL A 114 -12.36 4.85 16.00
C VAL A 114 -13.54 5.15 15.08
N GLU A 115 -14.67 5.59 15.65
CA GLU A 115 -15.87 5.91 14.86
C GLU A 115 -15.77 7.27 14.15
N GLU A 116 -15.12 8.23 14.78
CA GLU A 116 -14.94 9.58 14.24
C GLU A 116 -13.91 9.62 13.10
N TYR A 117 -14.03 10.64 12.23
CA TYR A 117 -13.06 10.93 11.17
C TYR A 117 -12.03 11.99 11.59
N SER A 118 -12.28 12.70 12.71
CA SER A 118 -11.39 13.73 13.22
C SER A 118 -10.25 13.12 14.02
N HIS A 119 -9.12 13.85 14.12
CA HIS A 119 -8.00 13.47 14.99
C HIS A 119 -8.30 13.85 16.45
N SER A 120 -9.29 13.19 17.05
CA SER A 120 -9.70 13.38 18.43
C SER A 120 -8.63 12.92 19.43
N LYS A 121 -8.84 13.20 20.73
CA LYS A 121 -7.98 12.62 21.77
C LYS A 121 -8.03 11.09 21.78
N HIS A 122 -9.19 10.52 21.46
CA HIS A 122 -9.35 9.05 21.35
C HIS A 122 -8.54 8.50 20.17
N PHE A 123 -8.63 9.13 18.99
CA PHE A 123 -7.79 8.78 17.85
C PHE A 123 -6.30 8.75 18.21
N TRP A 124 -5.79 9.81 18.83
CA TRP A 124 -4.36 9.88 19.20
C TRP A 124 -3.98 8.82 20.24
N ALA A 125 -4.87 8.49 21.16
CA ALA A 125 -4.65 7.42 22.13
C ALA A 125 -4.55 6.05 21.42
N MET A 126 -5.41 5.78 20.45
CA MET A 126 -5.38 4.55 19.66
C MET A 126 -4.15 4.47 18.76
N PHE A 127 -3.76 5.58 18.12
CA PHE A 127 -2.52 5.66 17.35
C PHE A 127 -1.30 5.35 18.22
N ASP A 128 -1.18 5.97 19.41
CA ASP A 128 -0.06 5.74 20.32
C ASP A 128 0.01 4.28 20.80
N LYS A 129 -1.12 3.67 21.13
CA LYS A 129 -1.18 2.25 21.48
C LYS A 129 -0.71 1.36 20.32
N LEU A 130 -1.25 1.57 19.12
CA LEU A 130 -0.89 0.78 17.94
C LEU A 130 0.60 0.93 17.60
N ARG A 131 1.14 2.13 17.71
CA ARG A 131 2.56 2.43 17.55
C ARG A 131 3.41 1.65 18.57
N LYS A 132 3.03 1.66 19.85
CA LYS A 132 3.73 0.91 20.91
C LYS A 132 3.75 -0.59 20.64
N GLU A 133 2.65 -1.16 20.13
CA GLU A 133 2.62 -2.56 19.70
C GLU A 133 3.62 -2.81 18.56
N ALA A 134 3.67 -1.93 17.55
CA ALA A 134 4.61 -2.05 16.45
C ALA A 134 6.09 -1.93 16.89
N VAL A 135 6.39 -1.04 17.84
CA VAL A 135 7.73 -0.88 18.43
C VAL A 135 8.09 -2.14 19.24
N SER A 136 7.16 -2.67 20.05
CA SER A 136 7.41 -3.81 20.93
C SER A 136 7.84 -5.07 20.18
N ILE A 137 7.35 -5.25 18.95
CA ILE A 137 7.72 -6.38 18.09
C ILE A 137 8.81 -6.05 17.06
N GLY A 138 9.44 -4.87 17.18
CA GLY A 138 10.61 -4.48 16.38
C GLY A 138 10.34 -4.21 14.89
N ILE A 139 9.11 -3.82 14.54
CA ILE A 139 8.74 -3.51 13.14
C ILE A 139 8.59 -2.01 12.86
N TYR A 140 8.74 -1.19 13.88
CA TYR A 140 8.68 0.27 13.79
C TYR A 140 9.68 0.91 14.77
N GLU A 141 10.30 1.99 14.35
CA GLU A 141 11.16 2.83 15.17
C GLU A 141 10.53 4.23 15.32
N ASN A 142 10.50 4.77 16.56
CA ASN A 142 9.92 6.08 16.80
C ASN A 142 10.62 7.17 15.98
N ILE A 143 9.83 8.08 15.43
CA ILE A 143 10.29 9.26 14.70
C ILE A 143 10.27 10.46 15.69
N ASP A 144 11.34 10.62 16.45
CA ASP A 144 11.43 11.62 17.53
C ASP A 144 11.69 13.04 17.02
N THR A 145 12.10 13.18 15.76
CA THR A 145 12.40 14.47 15.13
C THR A 145 11.48 14.71 13.94
N ARG A 146 11.21 16.00 13.69
CA ARG A 146 10.39 16.42 12.55
C ARG A 146 11.07 16.05 11.23
N THR A 147 10.58 14.97 10.61
CA THR A 147 11.15 14.36 9.41
C THR A 147 10.34 14.75 8.16
N PRO A 148 10.97 15.27 7.10
CA PRO A 148 10.27 15.56 5.84
C PRO A 148 9.85 14.25 5.15
N PHE A 149 8.58 14.20 4.72
CA PHE A 149 8.00 13.04 4.05
C PHE A 149 6.89 13.48 3.08
N CYS A 150 7.02 13.13 1.80
CA CYS A 150 6.01 13.42 0.76
C CYS A 150 5.47 14.86 0.78
N GLY A 151 6.36 15.85 0.87
CA GLY A 151 6.00 17.27 0.91
C GLY A 151 5.39 17.77 2.22
N LYS A 152 5.33 16.95 3.25
CA LYS A 152 4.90 17.30 4.62
C LYS A 152 5.99 16.93 5.63
N HIS A 153 5.64 16.95 6.89
CA HIS A 153 6.50 16.47 7.97
C HIS A 153 5.73 15.49 8.84
N ILE A 154 6.43 14.45 9.25
CA ILE A 154 5.95 13.44 10.20
C ILE A 154 6.79 13.49 11.47
N MET A 155 6.19 13.11 12.57
CA MET A 155 6.84 13.00 13.89
C MET A 155 5.87 12.27 14.83
N ASP A 156 6.39 11.40 15.66
CA ASP A 156 5.64 10.83 16.79
C ASP A 156 5.45 11.87 17.89
N LYS A 157 4.32 11.82 18.56
CA LYS A 157 3.97 12.69 19.68
C LYS A 157 4.04 11.93 20.99
#